data_f47ec40169355d88861cfd1e47f8a748
#
_entry.id   f47ec40169355d88861cfd1e47f8a748
#
_cell.length_a   1.000
_cell.length_b   1.000
_cell.length_c   1.000
_cell.angle_alpha   90.00
_cell.angle_beta   90.00
_cell.angle_gamma   90.00
#
_symmetry.space_group_name_H-M   'P 1'
#
loop_
_entity.id
_entity.type
_entity.pdbx_description
1 polymer ?
#
loop_
_entity_poly.entity_id
_entity_poly.type
_entity_poly.pdbx_seq_one_letter_code
_entity_poly.pdbx_strand_id
1 'polypeptide(L)'
;MNIINCFLYKNSKYKMDNWLKNVEKIAKDIKDITIQWATNIAREACKIMEQELRNWNFGGEKKLKDFFTKASKMLIDARETEPLLRNAMKYAKSKLKWWADSSKIANAFWEYLWRIEREEKIRPEIWSDLIHDWDIVFTHCHSKSVIDILVKARNDWKKIHVYNTETRPLYQWRKTSQDLVKAWVPDTMVVDSSASSIIDNTVWNTIDVKEIFLWSDCIKPDWSVINKVWSFAIWLSAWNSWVPLYVVGSLLKIDVVDKIWIETRSGKELWPEAPEWLDIVNFAFDRIPHKCITWIITEFGVVRPENLMRAVEKYYPRMLEE
;
A
#
# COMPACT_ATOMS: atom_id res chain seq x y z
N MET A 1 -37.24 41.28 -5.34
CA MET A 1 -36.06 40.66 -4.77
C MET A 1 -36.53 39.34 -4.15
N ASN A 2 -36.42 38.12 -4.54
CA ASN A 2 -35.40 37.40 -5.23
C ASN A 2 -35.87 35.95 -5.47
N ILE A 3 -36.72 35.70 -6.44
CA ILE A 3 -37.02 34.34 -6.90
C ILE A 3 -35.85 33.77 -7.74
N ILE A 4 -35.13 34.67 -8.42
CA ILE A 4 -34.00 34.32 -9.28
C ILE A 4 -32.78 33.79 -8.47
N ASN A 5 -32.52 34.32 -7.27
CA ASN A 5 -31.41 33.84 -6.42
C ASN A 5 -31.66 32.46 -5.80
N CYS A 6 -32.92 32.07 -5.58
CA CYS A 6 -33.27 30.76 -5.05
C CYS A 6 -33.09 29.64 -6.10
N PHE A 7 -33.37 30.00 -7.39
CA PHE A 7 -33.20 29.06 -8.51
C PHE A 7 -31.71 28.80 -8.87
N LEU A 8 -30.89 29.85 -8.78
CA LEU A 8 -29.46 29.72 -9.04
C LEU A 8 -28.72 28.94 -7.93
N TYR A 9 -29.17 29.09 -6.68
CA TYR A 9 -28.61 28.36 -5.54
C TYR A 9 -29.00 26.88 -5.57
N LYS A 10 -30.25 26.54 -5.90
CA LYS A 10 -30.70 25.15 -6.09
C LYS A 10 -29.99 24.46 -7.26
N ASN A 11 -29.83 25.14 -8.39
CA ASN A 11 -29.14 24.59 -9.55
C ASN A 11 -27.64 24.42 -9.32
N SER A 12 -26.99 25.22 -8.46
CA SER A 12 -25.58 25.05 -8.12
C SER A 12 -25.36 23.84 -7.19
N LYS A 13 -26.28 23.56 -6.25
CA LYS A 13 -26.23 22.43 -5.35
C LYS A 13 -26.49 21.12 -6.08
N TYR A 14 -27.48 21.08 -6.97
CA TYR A 14 -27.75 19.92 -7.84
C TYR A 14 -26.60 19.59 -8.80
N LYS A 15 -25.85 20.59 -9.30
CA LYS A 15 -24.66 20.34 -10.10
C LYS A 15 -23.49 19.80 -9.26
N MET A 16 -23.31 20.29 -8.03
CA MET A 16 -22.21 19.87 -7.16
C MET A 16 -22.40 18.44 -6.65
N ASP A 17 -23.64 18.06 -6.33
CA ASP A 17 -23.97 16.68 -5.94
C ASP A 17 -23.67 15.67 -7.08
N ASN A 18 -23.78 16.09 -8.32
CA ASN A 18 -23.46 15.25 -9.48
C ASN A 18 -21.94 15.07 -9.68
N TRP A 19 -21.10 16.05 -9.28
CA TRP A 19 -19.63 15.95 -9.41
C TRP A 19 -19.01 14.95 -8.44
N LEU A 20 -19.63 14.73 -7.28
CA LEU A 20 -19.14 13.82 -6.25
C LEU A 20 -19.64 12.39 -6.45
N LYS A 21 -20.68 12.15 -7.25
CA LYS A 21 -21.33 10.86 -7.39
C LYS A 21 -20.37 9.71 -7.77
N ASN A 22 -19.48 9.97 -8.71
CA ASN A 22 -18.49 8.97 -9.12
C ASN A 22 -17.40 8.77 -8.07
N VAL A 23 -17.00 9.86 -7.38
CA VAL A 23 -16.07 9.80 -6.25
C VAL A 23 -16.67 9.02 -5.09
N GLU A 24 -17.96 9.24 -4.76
CA GLU A 24 -18.71 8.49 -3.74
C GLU A 24 -18.73 7.00 -4.03
N LYS A 25 -18.93 6.63 -5.30
CA LYS A 25 -18.89 5.23 -5.72
C LYS A 25 -17.53 4.61 -5.44
N ILE A 26 -16.45 5.25 -5.88
CA ILE A 26 -15.08 4.74 -5.64
C ILE A 26 -14.77 4.69 -4.15
N ALA A 27 -15.14 5.70 -3.37
CA ALA A 27 -14.97 5.71 -1.92
C ALA A 27 -15.72 4.55 -1.25
N LYS A 28 -16.94 4.26 -1.70
CA LYS A 28 -17.71 3.10 -1.24
C LYS A 28 -17.02 1.78 -1.61
N ASP A 29 -16.57 1.63 -2.85
CA ASP A 29 -15.90 0.41 -3.32
C ASP A 29 -14.59 0.16 -2.54
N ILE A 30 -13.87 1.22 -2.13
CA ILE A 30 -12.71 1.13 -1.25
C ILE A 30 -13.12 0.69 0.16
N LYS A 31 -14.15 1.31 0.73
CA LYS A 31 -14.65 0.99 2.08
C LYS A 31 -15.18 -0.42 2.19
N ASP A 32 -15.90 -0.90 1.17
CA ASP A 32 -16.49 -2.23 1.08
C ASP A 32 -15.47 -3.30 0.64
N ILE A 33 -14.17 -2.92 0.51
CA ILE A 33 -13.06 -3.80 0.14
C ILE A 33 -13.24 -4.44 -1.27
N THR A 34 -14.08 -3.87 -2.12
CA THR A 34 -14.18 -4.23 -3.52
C THR A 34 -12.91 -3.81 -4.27
N ILE A 35 -12.37 -2.62 -3.94
CA ILE A 35 -11.05 -2.17 -4.35
C ILE A 35 -10.09 -2.46 -3.19
N GLN A 36 -9.13 -3.36 -3.44
CA GLN A 36 -8.16 -3.82 -2.45
C GLN A 36 -6.75 -3.40 -2.85
N TRP A 37 -5.82 -3.52 -1.88
CA TRP A 37 -4.38 -3.22 -1.97
C TRP A 37 -4.06 -1.73 -2.18
N ALA A 38 -3.13 -1.24 -1.40
CA ALA A 38 -2.72 0.17 -1.32
C ALA A 38 -2.50 0.82 -2.70
N THR A 39 -1.82 0.13 -3.61
CA THR A 39 -1.53 0.65 -4.95
C THR A 39 -2.80 0.78 -5.81
N ASN A 40 -3.70 -0.20 -5.77
CA ASN A 40 -4.96 -0.13 -6.53
C ASN A 40 -5.89 0.94 -5.97
N ILE A 41 -5.98 1.05 -4.64
CA ILE A 41 -6.76 2.10 -3.97
C ILE A 41 -6.28 3.49 -4.42
N ALA A 42 -4.98 3.75 -4.35
CA ALA A 42 -4.41 5.01 -4.79
C ALA A 42 -4.61 5.24 -6.30
N ARG A 43 -4.47 4.19 -7.11
CA ARG A 43 -4.65 4.26 -8.57
C ARG A 43 -6.08 4.64 -8.94
N GLU A 44 -7.09 3.96 -8.40
CA GLU A 44 -8.49 4.23 -8.72
C GLU A 44 -8.93 5.60 -8.16
N ALA A 45 -8.46 5.98 -6.98
CA ALA A 45 -8.69 7.31 -6.42
C ALA A 45 -8.06 8.43 -7.29
N CYS A 46 -6.83 8.26 -7.77
CA CYS A 46 -6.20 9.23 -8.66
C CYS A 46 -6.91 9.32 -10.01
N LYS A 47 -7.31 8.19 -10.60
CA LYS A 47 -8.05 8.16 -11.88
C LYS A 47 -9.37 8.91 -11.78
N ILE A 48 -10.17 8.63 -10.75
CA ILE A 48 -11.47 9.30 -10.61
C ILE A 48 -11.30 10.81 -10.37
N MET A 49 -10.31 11.21 -9.54
CA MET A 49 -10.02 12.62 -9.33
C MET A 49 -9.56 13.31 -10.62
N GLU A 50 -8.71 12.67 -11.40
CA GLU A 50 -8.27 13.18 -12.70
C GLU A 50 -9.45 13.35 -13.67
N GLN A 51 -10.29 12.32 -13.80
CA GLN A 51 -11.46 12.32 -14.69
C GLN A 51 -12.45 13.45 -14.33
N GLU A 52 -12.82 13.58 -13.06
CA GLU A 52 -13.75 14.60 -12.61
C GLU A 52 -13.17 16.01 -12.80
N LEU A 53 -11.88 16.21 -12.54
CA LEU A 53 -11.21 17.49 -12.74
C LEU A 53 -11.12 17.91 -14.22
N ARG A 54 -11.04 16.95 -15.16
CA ARG A 54 -11.04 17.21 -16.60
C ARG A 54 -12.44 17.40 -17.18
N ASN A 55 -13.42 16.67 -16.66
CA ASN A 55 -14.76 16.62 -17.24
C ASN A 55 -15.65 17.78 -16.81
N TRP A 56 -15.34 18.45 -15.69
CA TRP A 56 -16.20 19.47 -15.13
C TRP A 56 -15.62 20.89 -15.25
N ASN A 57 -16.47 21.81 -15.64
CA ASN A 57 -16.21 23.25 -15.52
C ASN A 57 -16.72 23.72 -14.14
N PHE A 58 -15.81 23.98 -13.23
CA PHE A 58 -16.15 24.42 -11.86
C PHE A 58 -16.62 25.88 -11.77
N GLY A 59 -16.40 26.67 -12.82
CA GLY A 59 -16.86 28.07 -12.86
C GLY A 59 -16.20 28.97 -11.82
N GLY A 60 -14.99 28.64 -11.36
CA GLY A 60 -14.14 29.43 -10.49
C GLY A 60 -13.41 28.66 -9.39
N GLU A 61 -12.38 29.31 -8.86
CA GLU A 61 -11.43 28.73 -7.89
C GLU A 61 -12.10 28.19 -6.63
N LYS A 62 -13.06 28.93 -6.07
CA LYS A 62 -13.74 28.52 -4.82
C LYS A 62 -14.45 27.19 -4.97
N LYS A 63 -15.19 27.00 -6.07
CA LYS A 63 -15.92 25.74 -6.31
C LYS A 63 -14.99 24.57 -6.58
N LEU A 64 -13.87 24.83 -7.28
CA LEU A 64 -12.84 23.82 -7.50
C LEU A 64 -12.19 23.38 -6.20
N LYS A 65 -11.84 24.32 -5.30
CA LYS A 65 -11.32 24.02 -3.97
C LYS A 65 -12.33 23.27 -3.11
N ASP A 66 -13.60 23.65 -3.13
CA ASP A 66 -14.67 22.98 -2.40
C ASP A 66 -14.85 21.52 -2.89
N PHE A 67 -14.85 21.30 -4.20
CA PHE A 67 -14.88 19.96 -4.79
C PHE A 67 -13.68 19.14 -4.35
N PHE A 68 -12.47 19.66 -4.59
CA PHE A 68 -11.24 18.96 -4.26
C PHE A 68 -11.18 18.55 -2.78
N THR A 69 -11.55 19.48 -1.87
CA THR A 69 -11.53 19.23 -0.43
C THR A 69 -12.51 18.13 -0.03
N LYS A 70 -13.75 18.17 -0.56
CA LYS A 70 -14.78 17.16 -0.26
C LYS A 70 -14.43 15.79 -0.85
N ALA A 71 -14.02 15.77 -2.11
CA ALA A 71 -13.64 14.54 -2.80
C ALA A 71 -12.42 13.87 -2.15
N SER A 72 -11.38 14.64 -1.86
CA SER A 72 -10.18 14.14 -1.16
C SER A 72 -10.52 13.58 0.22
N LYS A 73 -11.33 14.32 1.01
CA LYS A 73 -11.75 13.85 2.33
C LYS A 73 -12.53 12.54 2.23
N MET A 74 -13.47 12.43 1.32
CA MET A 74 -14.29 11.24 1.11
C MET A 74 -13.47 10.00 0.78
N LEU A 75 -12.48 10.15 -0.11
CA LEU A 75 -11.57 9.07 -0.49
C LEU A 75 -10.64 8.67 0.66
N ILE A 76 -10.10 9.64 1.40
CA ILE A 76 -9.22 9.38 2.55
C ILE A 76 -10.00 8.71 3.69
N ASP A 77 -11.21 9.20 4.02
CA ASP A 77 -12.06 8.64 5.08
C ASP A 77 -12.52 7.21 4.74
N ALA A 78 -12.54 6.83 3.45
CA ALA A 78 -12.86 5.47 3.04
C ALA A 78 -11.82 4.44 3.52
N ARG A 79 -10.54 4.84 3.63
CA ARG A 79 -9.47 4.03 4.20
C ARG A 79 -8.32 4.88 4.73
N GLU A 80 -8.42 5.27 5.98
CA GLU A 80 -7.47 6.17 6.65
C GLU A 80 -6.05 5.60 6.78
N THR A 81 -5.91 4.28 6.73
CA THR A 81 -4.63 3.58 6.90
C THR A 81 -3.74 3.57 5.65
N GLU A 82 -4.17 4.19 4.55
CA GLU A 82 -3.47 4.15 3.26
C GLU A 82 -2.70 5.45 2.96
N PRO A 83 -1.40 5.54 3.34
CA PRO A 83 -0.61 6.76 3.11
C PRO A 83 -0.39 7.06 1.63
N LEU A 84 -0.31 6.06 0.76
CA LEU A 84 -0.14 6.25 -0.68
C LEU A 84 -1.28 7.11 -1.28
N LEU A 85 -2.52 6.87 -0.85
CA LEU A 85 -3.68 7.67 -1.23
C LEU A 85 -3.59 9.10 -0.65
N ARG A 86 -3.29 9.24 0.64
CA ARG A 86 -3.16 10.56 1.28
C ARG A 86 -2.07 11.40 0.62
N ASN A 87 -0.93 10.79 0.30
CA ASN A 87 0.19 11.47 -0.35
C ASN A 87 -0.15 11.90 -1.78
N ALA A 88 -0.96 11.14 -2.52
CA ALA A 88 -1.50 11.57 -3.82
C ALA A 88 -2.35 12.84 -3.69
N MET A 89 -3.24 12.89 -2.70
CA MET A 89 -4.07 14.07 -2.44
C MET A 89 -3.23 15.29 -1.99
N LYS A 90 -2.23 15.06 -1.11
CA LYS A 90 -1.26 16.11 -0.70
C LYS A 90 -0.49 16.64 -1.90
N TYR A 91 0.04 15.77 -2.75
CA TYR A 91 0.77 16.16 -3.95
C TYR A 91 -0.10 17.02 -4.89
N ALA A 92 -1.32 16.57 -5.16
CA ALA A 92 -2.26 17.33 -6.00
C ALA A 92 -2.67 18.66 -5.34
N LYS A 93 -2.92 18.68 -4.01
CA LYS A 93 -3.22 19.88 -3.23
C LYS A 93 -2.12 20.95 -3.37
N SER A 94 -0.85 20.55 -3.42
CA SER A 94 0.26 21.50 -3.58
C SER A 94 0.19 22.32 -4.88
N LYS A 95 -0.54 21.85 -5.89
CA LYS A 95 -0.78 22.56 -7.14
C LYS A 95 -1.89 23.62 -7.06
N LEU A 96 -2.65 23.65 -5.95
CA LEU A 96 -3.72 24.64 -5.71
C LEU A 96 -3.19 26.01 -5.24
N LYS A 97 -1.89 26.15 -4.96
CA LYS A 97 -1.37 27.32 -4.21
C LYS A 97 -1.49 28.66 -4.93
N TRP A 98 -1.58 28.77 -6.27
CA TRP A 98 -1.47 30.06 -6.94
C TRP A 98 -2.44 30.36 -8.10
N TRP A 99 -3.06 29.48 -8.75
CA TRP A 99 -4.03 29.66 -9.85
C TRP A 99 -4.75 28.33 -10.04
N ALA A 100 -5.90 28.20 -9.41
CA ALA A 100 -6.65 26.96 -9.42
C ALA A 100 -7.23 26.67 -10.80
N ASP A 101 -6.41 26.05 -11.61
CA ASP A 101 -6.78 25.46 -12.89
C ASP A 101 -6.98 23.94 -12.67
N SER A 102 -8.18 23.46 -12.94
CA SER A 102 -8.51 22.05 -12.77
C SER A 102 -7.60 21.13 -13.57
N SER A 103 -7.15 21.57 -14.74
CA SER A 103 -6.23 20.82 -15.60
C SER A 103 -4.86 20.61 -14.94
N LYS A 104 -4.35 21.59 -14.20
CA LYS A 104 -3.07 21.46 -13.48
C LYS A 104 -3.17 20.44 -12.36
N ILE A 105 -4.29 20.39 -11.66
CA ILE A 105 -4.53 19.43 -10.59
C ILE A 105 -4.73 18.03 -11.18
N ALA A 106 -5.47 17.92 -12.27
CA ALA A 106 -5.62 16.66 -13.01
C ALA A 106 -4.26 16.12 -13.48
N ASN A 107 -3.39 16.98 -14.00
CA ASN A 107 -2.04 16.61 -14.40
C ASN A 107 -1.21 16.13 -13.22
N ALA A 108 -1.39 16.68 -12.02
CA ALA A 108 -0.71 16.23 -10.83
C ALA A 108 -1.10 14.77 -10.46
N PHE A 109 -2.37 14.39 -10.60
CA PHE A 109 -2.79 12.99 -10.42
C PHE A 109 -2.21 12.09 -11.49
N TRP A 110 -2.18 12.51 -12.74
CA TRP A 110 -1.53 11.78 -13.82
C TRP A 110 -0.03 11.60 -13.57
N GLU A 111 0.69 12.66 -13.15
CA GLU A 111 2.11 12.58 -12.76
C GLU A 111 2.33 11.57 -11.61
N TYR A 112 1.43 11.56 -10.63
CA TYR A 112 1.51 10.64 -9.49
C TYR A 112 1.28 9.19 -9.91
N LEU A 113 0.31 8.93 -10.78
CA LEU A 113 0.05 7.61 -11.38
C LEU A 113 1.26 7.12 -12.17
N TRP A 114 1.84 7.99 -12.99
CA TRP A 114 3.04 7.66 -13.76
C TRP A 114 4.22 7.27 -12.86
N ARG A 115 4.39 7.94 -11.71
CA ARG A 115 5.41 7.58 -10.71
C ARG A 115 5.17 6.18 -10.16
N ILE A 116 3.94 5.87 -9.74
CA ILE A 116 3.58 4.53 -9.26
C ILE A 116 3.91 3.46 -10.31
N GLU A 117 3.51 3.67 -11.56
CA GLU A 117 3.76 2.72 -12.65
C GLU A 117 5.25 2.56 -12.96
N ARG A 118 6.00 3.65 -12.92
CA ARG A 118 7.45 3.63 -13.11
C ARG A 118 8.15 2.82 -12.02
N GLU A 119 7.77 3.04 -10.77
CA GLU A 119 8.31 2.31 -9.63
C GLU A 119 8.05 0.81 -9.72
N GLU A 120 6.84 0.42 -10.11
CA GLU A 120 6.49 -0.99 -10.31
C GLU A 120 7.36 -1.67 -11.38
N LYS A 121 7.77 -0.95 -12.42
CA LYS A 121 8.65 -1.49 -13.47
C LYS A 121 10.12 -1.54 -13.08
N ILE A 122 10.60 -0.56 -12.34
CA ILE A 122 12.02 -0.45 -12.00
C ILE A 122 12.41 -1.44 -10.88
N ARG A 123 11.55 -1.63 -9.89
CA ARG A 123 11.87 -2.47 -8.72
C ARG A 123 12.33 -3.89 -9.07
N PRO A 124 11.61 -4.67 -9.90
CA PRO A 124 12.05 -6.01 -10.26
C PRO A 124 13.41 -6.04 -10.94
N GLU A 125 13.68 -5.09 -11.84
CA GLU A 125 14.92 -5.01 -12.60
C GLU A 125 16.15 -4.76 -11.73
N ILE A 126 15.98 -4.01 -10.64
CA ILE A 126 17.09 -3.66 -9.75
C ILE A 126 17.27 -4.72 -8.65
N TRP A 127 16.18 -5.31 -8.17
CA TRP A 127 16.20 -6.03 -6.90
C TRP A 127 16.18 -7.55 -7.03
N SER A 128 15.91 -8.08 -8.21
CA SER A 128 16.09 -9.50 -8.46
C SER A 128 17.55 -9.95 -8.25
N ASP A 129 18.51 -9.04 -8.35
CA ASP A 129 19.94 -9.33 -8.15
C ASP A 129 20.30 -9.64 -6.69
N LEU A 130 19.46 -9.28 -5.72
CA LEU A 130 19.63 -9.68 -4.33
C LEU A 130 19.41 -11.17 -4.12
N ILE A 131 18.65 -11.82 -5.00
CA ILE A 131 18.34 -13.24 -4.95
C ILE A 131 19.38 -14.00 -5.76
N HIS A 132 19.95 -15.06 -5.18
CA HIS A 132 20.96 -15.88 -5.84
C HIS A 132 20.37 -17.21 -6.34
N ASP A 133 21.16 -17.92 -7.13
CA ASP A 133 20.78 -19.25 -7.61
C ASP A 133 20.73 -20.23 -6.43
N TRP A 134 19.64 -21.03 -6.36
CA TRP A 134 19.33 -21.99 -5.28
C TRP A 134 18.87 -21.36 -3.96
N ASP A 135 18.56 -20.05 -3.92
CA ASP A 135 18.04 -19.46 -2.70
C ASP A 135 16.64 -19.98 -2.36
N ILE A 136 16.43 -20.19 -1.08
CA ILE A 136 15.11 -20.37 -0.48
C ILE A 136 14.68 -19.03 0.10
N VAL A 137 13.62 -18.48 -0.47
CA VAL A 137 13.08 -17.17 -0.11
C VAL A 137 11.79 -17.34 0.68
N PHE A 138 11.64 -16.58 1.76
CA PHE A 138 10.41 -16.57 2.54
C PHE A 138 9.63 -15.26 2.32
N THR A 139 8.31 -15.35 2.21
CA THR A 139 7.44 -14.17 2.12
C THR A 139 6.12 -14.37 2.88
N HIS A 140 5.37 -13.29 3.06
CA HIS A 140 4.09 -13.31 3.75
C HIS A 140 3.12 -12.31 3.12
N CYS A 141 1.85 -12.69 3.06
CA CYS A 141 0.78 -11.92 2.44
C CYS A 141 0.93 -11.81 0.90
N HIS A 142 0.06 -11.02 0.27
CA HIS A 142 0.11 -10.77 -1.16
C HIS A 142 0.74 -9.41 -1.44
N SER A 143 1.83 -9.40 -2.19
CA SER A 143 2.44 -8.18 -2.72
C SER A 143 2.89 -8.38 -4.15
N LYS A 144 2.25 -7.65 -5.06
CA LYS A 144 2.67 -7.67 -6.47
C LYS A 144 4.15 -7.33 -6.63
N SER A 145 4.66 -6.36 -5.89
CA SER A 145 6.07 -5.95 -5.99
C SER A 145 7.06 -7.02 -5.55
N VAL A 146 6.73 -7.78 -4.49
CA VAL A 146 7.54 -8.92 -4.07
C VAL A 146 7.48 -10.02 -5.12
N ILE A 147 6.27 -10.34 -5.62
CA ILE A 147 6.07 -11.35 -6.67
C ILE A 147 6.84 -10.97 -7.93
N ASP A 148 6.78 -9.71 -8.37
CA ASP A 148 7.48 -9.26 -9.59
C ASP A 148 9.01 -9.43 -9.46
N ILE A 149 9.58 -9.21 -8.26
CA ILE A 149 11.01 -9.46 -7.98
C ILE A 149 11.33 -10.96 -8.09
N LEU A 150 10.52 -11.82 -7.47
CA LEU A 150 10.70 -13.28 -7.52
C LEU A 150 10.57 -13.84 -8.94
N VAL A 151 9.55 -13.36 -9.67
CA VAL A 151 9.31 -13.74 -11.07
C VAL A 151 10.47 -13.27 -11.96
N LYS A 152 10.99 -12.07 -11.73
CA LYS A 152 12.17 -11.57 -12.47
C LYS A 152 13.39 -12.44 -12.19
N ALA A 153 13.68 -12.78 -10.94
CA ALA A 153 14.77 -13.69 -10.58
C ALA A 153 14.63 -15.04 -11.33
N ARG A 154 13.42 -15.58 -11.39
CA ARG A 154 13.14 -16.82 -12.14
C ARG A 154 13.35 -16.65 -13.64
N ASN A 155 12.93 -15.53 -14.22
CA ASN A 155 13.13 -15.22 -15.63
C ASN A 155 14.63 -15.01 -15.99
N ASP A 156 15.43 -14.58 -15.02
CA ASP A 156 16.88 -14.49 -15.11
C ASP A 156 17.57 -15.87 -14.89
N TRP A 157 16.81 -16.96 -14.99
CA TRP A 157 17.24 -18.35 -14.89
C TRP A 157 17.70 -18.81 -13.50
N LYS A 158 17.47 -18.02 -12.45
CA LYS A 158 17.77 -18.44 -11.07
C LYS A 158 16.81 -19.53 -10.63
N LYS A 159 17.35 -20.57 -10.04
CA LYS A 159 16.59 -21.69 -9.45
C LYS A 159 16.31 -21.31 -8.01
N ILE A 160 15.12 -20.82 -7.75
CA ILE A 160 14.68 -20.40 -6.42
C ILE A 160 13.51 -21.24 -5.94
N HIS A 161 13.31 -21.30 -4.64
CA HIS A 161 12.12 -21.87 -4.02
C HIS A 161 11.52 -20.89 -3.04
N VAL A 162 10.22 -20.64 -3.13
CA VAL A 162 9.53 -19.69 -2.27
C VAL A 162 8.71 -20.43 -1.21
N TYR A 163 8.85 -20.01 0.04
CA TYR A 163 7.92 -20.37 1.10
C TYR A 163 7.05 -19.18 1.42
N ASN A 164 5.74 -19.36 1.50
CA ASN A 164 4.81 -18.31 1.91
C ASN A 164 3.78 -18.84 2.91
N THR A 165 3.18 -17.93 3.67
CA THR A 165 2.19 -18.28 4.69
C THR A 165 0.75 -18.05 4.20
N GLU A 166 -0.21 -18.74 4.83
CA GLU A 166 -1.62 -18.70 4.46
C GLU A 166 -2.29 -17.33 4.63
N THR A 167 -1.74 -16.44 5.45
CA THR A 167 -2.23 -15.08 5.70
C THR A 167 -3.69 -15.04 6.13
N ARG A 168 -3.98 -15.60 7.31
CA ARG A 168 -5.33 -15.51 7.89
C ARG A 168 -5.68 -14.05 8.25
N PRO A 169 -6.98 -13.70 8.36
CA PRO A 169 -8.16 -14.53 8.05
C PRO A 169 -8.57 -14.53 6.57
N LEU A 170 -8.05 -13.62 5.73
CA LEU A 170 -8.53 -13.41 4.36
C LEU A 170 -7.86 -14.30 3.32
N TYR A 171 -6.85 -15.10 3.71
CA TYR A 171 -6.15 -16.03 2.82
C TYR A 171 -5.57 -15.38 1.55
N GLN A 172 -4.95 -14.21 1.71
CA GLN A 172 -4.42 -13.43 0.58
C GLN A 172 -3.27 -14.15 -0.15
N TRP A 173 -2.62 -15.12 0.49
CA TRP A 173 -1.62 -16.00 -0.08
C TRP A 173 -2.11 -16.75 -1.34
N ARG A 174 -3.41 -17.05 -1.42
CA ARG A 174 -3.96 -17.76 -2.61
C ARG A 174 -3.62 -17.03 -3.90
N LYS A 175 -3.66 -15.71 -3.87
CA LYS A 175 -3.25 -14.87 -5.01
C LYS A 175 -1.75 -14.93 -5.26
N THR A 176 -0.93 -14.91 -4.19
CA THR A 176 0.53 -15.03 -4.26
C THR A 176 0.94 -16.35 -4.91
N SER A 177 0.47 -17.48 -4.36
CA SER A 177 0.78 -18.81 -4.91
C SER A 177 0.30 -18.97 -6.35
N GLN A 178 -0.91 -18.46 -6.68
CA GLN A 178 -1.39 -18.50 -8.05
C GLN A 178 -0.48 -17.74 -9.02
N ASP A 179 0.01 -16.58 -8.64
CA ASP A 179 0.88 -15.77 -9.49
C ASP A 179 2.28 -16.40 -9.62
N LEU A 180 2.85 -16.94 -8.53
CA LEU A 180 4.13 -17.65 -8.54
C LEU A 180 4.08 -18.91 -9.41
N VAL A 181 3.07 -19.76 -9.21
CA VAL A 181 2.90 -21.00 -9.99
C VAL A 181 2.71 -20.71 -11.47
N LYS A 182 1.92 -19.69 -11.83
CA LYS A 182 1.78 -19.24 -13.23
C LYS A 182 3.08 -18.81 -13.86
N ALA A 183 4.00 -18.27 -13.05
CA ALA A 183 5.32 -17.82 -13.48
C ALA A 183 6.40 -18.94 -13.36
N TRP A 184 5.98 -20.19 -13.08
CA TRP A 184 6.89 -21.33 -12.91
C TRP A 184 7.92 -21.14 -11.80
N VAL A 185 7.55 -20.39 -10.75
CA VAL A 185 8.33 -20.26 -9.53
C VAL A 185 7.85 -21.35 -8.56
N PRO A 186 8.74 -22.28 -8.13
CA PRO A 186 8.40 -23.26 -7.10
C PRO A 186 7.96 -22.58 -5.81
N ASP A 187 6.80 -22.97 -5.29
CA ASP A 187 6.15 -22.34 -4.14
C ASP A 187 5.64 -23.39 -3.16
N THR A 188 5.87 -23.18 -1.87
CA THR A 188 5.33 -23.99 -0.78
C THR A 188 4.62 -23.10 0.22
N MET A 189 3.34 -23.38 0.42
CA MET A 189 2.52 -22.68 1.40
C MET A 189 2.57 -23.39 2.75
N VAL A 190 2.68 -22.59 3.82
CA VAL A 190 2.59 -23.06 5.21
C VAL A 190 1.52 -22.28 5.97
N VAL A 191 1.05 -22.83 7.10
CA VAL A 191 0.17 -22.07 8.01
C VAL A 191 0.96 -20.94 8.68
N ASP A 192 0.30 -19.83 9.01
CA ASP A 192 0.97 -18.65 9.61
C ASP A 192 1.80 -18.99 10.84
N SER A 193 1.28 -19.86 11.70
CA SER A 193 1.94 -20.30 12.94
C SER A 193 3.21 -21.13 12.73
N SER A 194 3.44 -21.70 11.52
CA SER A 194 4.63 -22.46 11.18
C SER A 194 5.78 -21.61 10.61
N ALA A 195 5.55 -20.31 10.41
CA ALA A 195 6.56 -19.42 9.83
C ALA A 195 7.91 -19.51 10.58
N SER A 196 7.86 -19.46 11.92
CA SER A 196 9.05 -19.53 12.77
C SER A 196 9.85 -20.82 12.54
N SER A 197 9.17 -21.96 12.47
CA SER A 197 9.82 -23.26 12.30
C SER A 197 10.50 -23.40 10.94
N ILE A 198 9.96 -22.76 9.90
CA ILE A 198 10.55 -22.74 8.57
C ILE A 198 11.78 -21.82 8.55
N ILE A 199 11.66 -20.61 9.11
CA ILE A 199 12.72 -19.61 9.11
C ILE A 199 13.90 -20.05 9.98
N ASP A 200 13.62 -20.62 11.14
CA ASP A 200 14.63 -21.08 12.12
C ASP A 200 15.29 -22.43 11.75
N ASN A 201 14.71 -23.12 10.78
CA ASN A 201 15.20 -24.43 10.30
C ASN A 201 15.35 -25.50 11.40
N THR A 202 14.72 -25.31 12.56
CA THR A 202 14.89 -26.19 13.73
C THR A 202 14.13 -27.51 13.60
N VAL A 203 13.01 -27.53 12.89
CA VAL A 203 12.14 -28.72 12.79
C VAL A 203 12.61 -29.66 11.70
N TRP A 204 13.00 -29.15 10.56
CA TRP A 204 13.29 -29.97 9.37
C TRP A 204 14.77 -30.09 9.09
N ASN A 205 15.58 -29.16 9.57
CA ASN A 205 17.02 -29.03 9.33
C ASN A 205 17.45 -29.22 7.86
N THR A 206 16.53 -28.95 6.95
CA THR A 206 16.70 -29.09 5.49
C THR A 206 16.26 -27.86 4.72
N ILE A 207 15.63 -26.88 5.39
CA ILE A 207 15.14 -25.65 4.77
C ILE A 207 16.05 -24.52 5.23
N ASP A 208 16.92 -24.06 4.35
CA ASP A 208 17.86 -22.98 4.63
C ASP A 208 17.38 -21.68 3.98
N VAL A 209 16.45 -20.98 4.69
CA VAL A 209 15.93 -19.68 4.23
C VAL A 209 17.06 -18.67 4.18
N LYS A 210 17.34 -18.14 3.00
CA LYS A 210 18.45 -17.19 2.76
C LYS A 210 18.03 -15.75 3.02
N GLU A 211 16.81 -15.40 2.64
CA GLU A 211 16.27 -14.06 2.84
C GLU A 211 14.75 -14.06 2.94
N ILE A 212 14.25 -13.01 3.54
CA ILE A 212 12.82 -12.75 3.71
C ILE A 212 12.47 -11.44 3.02
N PHE A 213 11.49 -11.47 2.12
CA PHE A 213 10.94 -10.28 1.50
C PHE A 213 9.53 -10.03 2.02
N LEU A 214 9.35 -8.92 2.73
CA LEU A 214 8.04 -8.42 3.16
C LEU A 214 7.69 -7.13 2.43
N TRP A 215 6.41 -6.87 2.27
CA TRP A 215 5.92 -5.61 1.75
C TRP A 215 5.70 -4.59 2.87
N SER A 216 5.55 -3.31 2.48
CA SER A 216 5.14 -2.23 3.37
C SER A 216 3.82 -1.63 2.92
N ASP A 217 2.83 -1.59 3.80
CA ASP A 217 1.61 -0.81 3.59
C ASP A 217 1.82 0.65 3.99
N CYS A 218 2.62 0.88 5.03
CA CYS A 218 2.96 2.20 5.54
C CYS A 218 4.36 2.21 6.12
N ILE A 219 5.11 3.28 5.89
CA ILE A 219 6.42 3.53 6.49
C ILE A 219 6.30 4.78 7.38
N LYS A 220 6.65 4.66 8.65
CA LYS A 220 6.50 5.72 9.64
C LYS A 220 7.77 6.58 9.76
N PRO A 221 7.69 7.82 10.32
CA PRO A 221 8.84 8.70 10.50
C PRO A 221 9.93 8.13 11.41
N ASP A 222 9.58 7.24 12.33
CA ASP A 222 10.51 6.50 13.19
C ASP A 222 11.10 5.26 12.49
N TRP A 223 10.86 5.15 11.17
CA TRP A 223 11.31 4.10 10.26
C TRP A 223 10.69 2.73 10.53
N SER A 224 9.75 2.63 11.45
CA SER A 224 8.95 1.43 11.61
C SER A 224 8.04 1.24 10.39
N VAL A 225 7.72 -0.02 10.10
CA VAL A 225 6.89 -0.41 8.97
C VAL A 225 5.61 -1.03 9.49
N ILE A 226 4.48 -0.66 8.89
CA ILE A 226 3.20 -1.33 9.09
C ILE A 226 3.00 -2.29 7.93
N ASN A 227 2.73 -3.54 8.27
CA ASN A 227 2.43 -4.60 7.30
C ASN A 227 1.42 -5.57 7.90
N LYS A 228 0.96 -6.52 7.12
CA LYS A 228 -0.03 -7.55 7.50
C LYS A 228 0.33 -8.20 8.84
N VAL A 229 -0.70 -8.51 9.65
CA VAL A 229 -0.56 -9.28 10.89
C VAL A 229 0.28 -10.55 10.66
N TRP A 230 1.09 -10.97 11.63
CA TRP A 230 2.17 -11.96 11.59
C TRP A 230 3.53 -11.44 11.10
N SER A 231 3.61 -10.28 10.47
CA SER A 231 4.90 -9.72 10.03
C SER A 231 5.88 -9.50 11.17
N PHE A 232 5.38 -9.14 12.36
CA PHE A 232 6.22 -8.97 13.56
C PHE A 232 6.78 -10.30 14.07
N ALA A 233 5.97 -11.36 14.08
CA ALA A 233 6.42 -12.71 14.48
C ALA A 233 7.46 -13.27 13.49
N ILE A 234 7.23 -13.09 12.19
CA ILE A 234 8.18 -13.47 11.13
C ILE A 234 9.51 -12.75 11.34
N TRP A 235 9.46 -11.44 11.65
CA TRP A 235 10.66 -10.71 11.93
C TRP A 235 11.40 -11.21 13.18
N LEU A 236 10.70 -11.52 14.29
CA LEU A 236 11.32 -12.06 15.49
C LEU A 236 12.08 -13.34 15.15
N SER A 237 11.49 -14.20 14.31
CA SER A 237 12.14 -15.44 13.86
C SER A 237 13.36 -15.14 13.00
N ALA A 238 13.25 -14.23 12.04
CA ALA A 238 14.36 -13.79 11.20
C ALA A 238 15.53 -13.25 12.02
N TRP A 239 15.24 -12.41 13.01
CA TRP A 239 16.24 -11.87 13.93
C TRP A 239 16.95 -12.95 14.72
N ASN A 240 16.20 -13.90 15.30
CA ASN A 240 16.76 -14.98 16.08
C ASN A 240 17.65 -15.92 15.25
N SER A 241 17.27 -16.12 14.00
CA SER A 241 17.94 -17.05 13.07
C SER A 241 18.98 -16.37 12.17
N TRP A 242 19.23 -15.07 12.36
CA TRP A 242 20.17 -14.27 11.56
C TRP A 242 19.84 -14.25 10.05
N VAL A 243 18.58 -14.46 9.70
CA VAL A 243 18.10 -14.38 8.32
C VAL A 243 17.82 -12.92 7.97
N PRO A 244 18.41 -12.37 6.89
CA PRO A 244 18.16 -11.00 6.50
C PRO A 244 16.70 -10.77 6.09
N LEU A 245 16.10 -9.68 6.59
CA LEU A 245 14.75 -9.27 6.26
C LEU A 245 14.79 -7.97 5.46
N TYR A 246 14.29 -8.05 4.25
CA TYR A 246 14.11 -6.93 3.34
C TYR A 246 12.66 -6.48 3.30
N VAL A 247 12.44 -5.18 3.48
CA VAL A 247 11.12 -4.58 3.29
C VAL A 247 11.06 -3.94 1.90
N VAL A 248 10.20 -4.46 1.05
CA VAL A 248 9.93 -3.86 -0.26
C VAL A 248 8.89 -2.77 -0.10
N GLY A 249 9.26 -1.51 -0.30
CA GLY A 249 8.37 -0.38 -0.08
C GLY A 249 8.64 0.78 -1.03
N SER A 250 7.60 1.53 -1.36
CA SER A 250 7.74 2.80 -2.07
C SER A 250 7.89 3.93 -1.05
N LEU A 251 8.78 4.89 -1.32
CA LEU A 251 8.86 6.13 -0.53
C LEU A 251 7.56 6.94 -0.60
N LEU A 252 6.71 6.71 -1.61
CA LEU A 252 5.37 7.29 -1.69
C LEU A 252 4.43 6.81 -0.58
N LYS A 253 4.80 5.74 0.15
CA LYS A 253 4.04 5.19 1.29
C LYS A 253 4.49 5.73 2.64
N ILE A 254 5.35 6.73 2.68
CA ILE A 254 5.72 7.35 3.94
C ILE A 254 4.51 8.07 4.54
N ASP A 255 4.31 7.86 5.83
CA ASP A 255 3.26 8.52 6.59
C ASP A 255 3.88 9.43 7.64
N VAL A 256 3.91 10.71 7.35
CA VAL A 256 4.48 11.74 8.24
C VAL A 256 3.62 12.02 9.48
N VAL A 257 2.40 11.47 9.52
CA VAL A 257 1.54 11.59 10.71
C VAL A 257 2.04 10.65 11.79
N ASP A 258 2.37 11.18 12.95
CA ASP A 258 2.94 10.41 14.08
C ASP A 258 1.93 9.45 14.76
N LYS A 259 0.70 9.40 14.29
CA LYS A 259 -0.32 8.49 14.81
C LYS A 259 -0.22 7.12 14.14
N ILE A 260 -0.05 6.08 14.96
CA ILE A 260 -0.08 4.69 14.49
C ILE A 260 -1.53 4.22 14.55
N TRP A 261 -2.06 3.88 13.38
CA TRP A 261 -3.37 3.27 13.26
C TRP A 261 -3.20 1.79 12.92
N ILE A 262 -3.68 0.93 13.78
CA ILE A 262 -3.82 -0.49 13.48
C ILE A 262 -5.30 -0.76 13.22
N GLU A 263 -5.61 -1.12 11.98
CA GLU A 263 -6.96 -1.44 11.56
C GLU A 263 -7.45 -2.69 12.30
N THR A 264 -8.57 -2.54 13.01
CA THR A 264 -9.27 -3.65 13.62
C THR A 264 -10.44 -4.04 12.72
N ARG A 265 -10.56 -5.32 12.44
CA ARG A 265 -11.58 -5.88 11.55
C ARG A 265 -12.59 -6.70 12.32
N SER A 266 -13.70 -7.06 11.65
CA SER A 266 -14.76 -7.85 12.27
C SER A 266 -14.24 -9.20 12.78
N GLY A 267 -14.60 -9.57 14.00
CA GLY A 267 -14.33 -10.90 14.56
C GLY A 267 -14.98 -12.03 13.74
N LYS A 268 -16.05 -11.74 12.99
CA LYS A 268 -16.71 -12.70 12.09
C LYS A 268 -15.81 -13.18 10.94
N GLU A 269 -14.74 -12.47 10.61
CA GLU A 269 -13.76 -12.93 9.63
C GLU A 269 -12.91 -14.08 10.19
N LEU A 270 -12.72 -14.13 11.52
CA LEU A 270 -12.01 -15.22 12.19
C LEU A 270 -12.94 -16.40 12.48
N TRP A 271 -14.11 -16.11 12.98
CA TRP A 271 -15.12 -17.11 13.34
C TRP A 271 -16.54 -16.57 13.14
N PRO A 272 -17.19 -16.87 12.00
CA PRO A 272 -18.53 -16.36 11.66
C PRO A 272 -19.61 -16.73 12.69
N GLU A 273 -19.53 -17.95 13.22
CA GLU A 273 -20.51 -18.56 14.15
C GLU A 273 -20.04 -18.45 15.62
N ALA A 274 -19.17 -17.50 15.94
CA ALA A 274 -18.68 -17.32 17.30
C ALA A 274 -19.85 -17.09 18.29
N PRO A 275 -19.76 -17.66 19.52
CA PRO A 275 -20.72 -17.39 20.56
C PRO A 275 -20.91 -15.89 20.82
N GLU A 276 -22.13 -15.45 21.11
CA GLU A 276 -22.47 -14.03 21.25
C GLU A 276 -21.63 -13.27 22.28
N TRP A 277 -21.22 -13.95 23.35
CA TRP A 277 -20.44 -13.35 24.45
C TRP A 277 -18.91 -13.50 24.30
N LEU A 278 -18.44 -14.05 23.18
CA LEU A 278 -17.02 -14.15 22.91
C LEU A 278 -16.49 -12.85 22.32
N ASP A 279 -15.59 -12.20 23.04
CA ASP A 279 -14.85 -11.05 22.50
C ASP A 279 -13.72 -11.53 21.56
N ILE A 280 -13.73 -11.06 20.32
CA ILE A 280 -12.75 -11.43 19.29
C ILE A 280 -12.07 -10.16 18.80
N VAL A 281 -10.77 -10.06 19.04
CA VAL A 281 -9.93 -9.00 18.52
C VAL A 281 -9.22 -9.46 17.26
N ASN A 282 -9.48 -8.78 16.14
CA ASN A 282 -8.94 -9.09 14.82
C ASN A 282 -8.12 -7.91 14.28
N PHE A 283 -6.81 -7.90 14.55
CA PHE A 283 -5.92 -6.91 13.98
C PHE A 283 -5.56 -7.27 12.53
N ALA A 284 -5.63 -6.30 11.65
CA ALA A 284 -5.26 -6.49 10.24
C ALA A 284 -3.76 -6.34 9.98
N PHE A 285 -3.06 -5.59 10.83
CA PHE A 285 -1.66 -5.21 10.63
C PHE A 285 -0.83 -5.32 11.90
N ASP A 286 0.48 -5.49 11.70
CA ASP A 286 1.52 -5.42 12.71
C ASP A 286 2.42 -4.20 12.46
N ARG A 287 3.10 -3.75 13.51
CA ARG A 287 4.19 -2.78 13.42
C ARG A 287 5.52 -3.49 13.58
N ILE A 288 6.39 -3.35 12.58
CA ILE A 288 7.76 -3.86 12.58
C ILE A 288 8.69 -2.71 12.98
N PRO A 289 9.36 -2.74 14.15
CA PRO A 289 10.31 -1.71 14.54
C PRO A 289 11.49 -1.62 13.58
N HIS A 290 12.02 -0.42 13.34
CA HIS A 290 13.11 -0.18 12.39
C HIS A 290 14.38 -1.02 12.66
N LYS A 291 14.74 -1.19 13.93
CA LYS A 291 15.92 -2.00 14.36
C LYS A 291 15.90 -3.44 13.87
N CYS A 292 14.81 -3.84 13.32
CA CYS A 292 14.40 -5.16 12.94
C CYS A 292 14.46 -5.38 11.43
N ILE A 293 14.63 -4.32 10.70
CA ILE A 293 14.64 -4.31 9.25
C ILE A 293 16.09 -4.19 8.81
N THR A 294 16.56 -5.16 8.04
CA THR A 294 17.92 -5.14 7.51
C THR A 294 18.06 -4.01 6.48
N TRP A 295 17.13 -3.97 5.54
CA TRP A 295 17.10 -2.98 4.47
C TRP A 295 15.67 -2.68 4.00
N ILE A 296 15.46 -1.45 3.51
CA ILE A 296 14.25 -1.07 2.78
C ILE A 296 14.60 -0.95 1.31
N ILE A 297 13.94 -1.76 0.49
CA ILE A 297 14.08 -1.78 -0.97
C ILE A 297 13.11 -0.77 -1.55
N THR A 298 13.64 0.32 -2.09
CA THR A 298 12.84 1.40 -2.66
C THR A 298 13.07 1.53 -4.18
N GLU A 299 12.30 2.36 -4.83
CA GLU A 299 12.46 2.72 -6.25
C GLU A 299 13.76 3.49 -6.56
N PHE A 300 14.49 3.94 -5.54
CA PHE A 300 15.74 4.68 -5.69
C PHE A 300 16.96 3.94 -5.16
N GLY A 301 16.78 2.74 -4.69
CA GLY A 301 17.87 1.95 -4.15
C GLY A 301 17.50 1.26 -2.84
N VAL A 302 18.45 0.48 -2.32
CA VAL A 302 18.40 -0.10 -0.99
C VAL A 302 18.79 0.98 0.01
N VAL A 303 17.93 1.21 0.98
CA VAL A 303 18.11 2.26 1.99
C VAL A 303 18.11 1.60 3.36
N ARG A 304 19.08 1.94 4.20
CA ARG A 304 18.99 1.61 5.62
C ARG A 304 17.84 2.38 6.26
N PRO A 305 17.09 1.77 7.19
CA PRO A 305 15.95 2.46 7.81
C PRO A 305 16.27 3.86 8.30
N GLU A 306 17.42 4.07 8.96
CA GLU A 306 17.87 5.36 9.51
C GLU A 306 18.15 6.44 8.45
N ASN A 307 18.31 6.08 7.19
CA ASN A 307 18.52 7.00 6.06
C ASN A 307 17.25 7.32 5.28
N LEU A 308 16.12 6.73 5.66
CA LEU A 308 14.88 6.81 4.91
C LEU A 308 14.37 8.25 4.74
N MET A 309 14.37 9.04 5.83
CA MET A 309 13.89 10.44 5.76
C MET A 309 14.75 11.30 4.84
N ARG A 310 16.07 11.09 4.82
CA ARG A 310 16.95 11.76 3.85
C ARG A 310 16.62 11.40 2.41
N ALA A 311 16.22 10.14 2.17
CA ALA A 311 15.78 9.73 0.84
C ALA A 311 14.46 10.43 0.46
N VAL A 312 13.50 10.53 1.39
CA VAL A 312 12.24 11.26 1.15
C VAL A 312 12.50 12.75 0.90
N GLU A 313 13.32 13.40 1.71
CA GLU A 313 13.71 14.80 1.53
C GLU A 313 14.34 15.04 0.15
N LYS A 314 15.19 14.12 -0.30
CA LYS A 314 15.87 14.21 -1.59
C LYS A 314 14.93 14.01 -2.77
N TYR A 315 14.07 13.00 -2.74
CA TYR A 315 13.29 12.56 -3.90
C TYR A 315 11.83 13.04 -3.89
N TYR A 316 11.28 13.27 -2.69
CA TYR A 316 9.88 13.66 -2.49
C TYR A 316 9.71 14.76 -1.42
N PRO A 317 10.43 15.88 -1.49
CA PRO A 317 10.43 16.91 -0.42
C PRO A 317 9.02 17.43 -0.10
N ARG A 318 8.14 17.48 -1.10
CA ARG A 318 6.75 17.96 -0.91
C ARG A 318 5.86 17.05 -0.08
N MET A 319 6.27 15.81 0.16
CA MET A 319 5.51 14.92 1.06
C MET A 319 5.68 15.29 2.52
N LEU A 320 6.75 15.99 2.85
CA LEU A 320 7.06 16.46 4.20
C LEU A 320 6.43 17.82 4.52
N GLU A 321 5.89 18.51 3.50
CA GLU A 321 5.15 19.77 3.70
C GLU A 321 3.78 19.47 4.32
N GLU A 322 3.33 20.24 5.32
CA GLU A 322 2.03 20.12 5.98
C GLU A 322 0.85 20.58 5.08
#